data_b03a5920c733108e77b773bd9a84b340
#
_entry.id   b03a5920c733108e77b773bd9a84b340
#
_cell.length_a   1.000
_cell.length_b   1.000
_cell.length_c   1.000
_cell.angle_alpha   90.00
_cell.angle_beta   90.00
_cell.angle_gamma   90.00
#
_symmetry.space_group_name_H-M   'P 1'
#
loop_
_entity.id
_entity.type
_entity.pdbx_description
1 polymer ?
#
loop_
_entity_poly.entity_id
_entity_poly.type
_entity_poly.pdbx_seq_one_letter_code
_entity_poly.pdbx_strand_id
1 'polypeptide(L)'
;MNWDYLQPVKIHFGKGRVKEIKEIARELGCERGLLVAGPFFFKSGLAEKVIKESEGMIVASFGDVSPNPDVVEVDACAEVIRQKNIGFVVALGGGSPMDCAKAAASVALTSDSIRKYHGTGVAMPEKHLPLIAVPTTAGTGSEVTCVSVLS
;
A
#
# COMPACT_ATOMS: atom_id res chain seq x y z
N MET A 1 10.66 -11.81 -32.54
CA MET A 1 9.77 -11.70 -31.37
C MET A 1 9.88 -10.26 -30.89
N ASN A 2 8.79 -9.51 -30.79
CA ASN A 2 8.78 -8.14 -30.30
C ASN A 2 8.08 -8.11 -28.94
N TRP A 3 8.61 -7.36 -27.96
CA TRP A 3 7.99 -7.16 -26.66
C TRP A 3 8.40 -5.79 -26.10
N ASP A 4 7.51 -5.21 -25.32
CA ASP A 4 7.72 -3.94 -24.65
C ASP A 4 7.75 -4.14 -23.14
N TYR A 5 8.61 -3.42 -22.43
CA TYR A 5 8.72 -3.43 -20.99
C TYR A 5 8.62 -2.00 -20.45
N LEU A 6 7.72 -1.77 -19.52
CA LEU A 6 7.57 -0.51 -18.80
C LEU A 6 7.59 -0.75 -17.30
N GLN A 7 8.48 -0.07 -16.59
CA GLN A 7 8.58 -0.09 -15.12
C GLN A 7 8.34 1.33 -14.59
N PRO A 8 7.08 1.76 -14.35
CA PRO A 8 6.76 3.14 -13.98
C PRO A 8 6.97 3.44 -12.49
N VAL A 9 7.68 2.59 -11.75
CA VAL A 9 7.91 2.75 -10.31
C VAL A 9 9.23 3.45 -10.05
N LYS A 10 9.20 4.59 -9.34
CA LYS A 10 10.41 5.26 -8.84
C LYS A 10 10.97 4.47 -7.66
N ILE A 11 12.21 4.02 -7.76
CA ILE A 11 12.87 3.23 -6.73
C ILE A 11 13.87 4.09 -5.97
N HIS A 12 13.73 4.11 -4.64
CA HIS A 12 14.64 4.74 -3.69
C HIS A 12 15.41 3.64 -2.95
N PHE A 13 16.60 3.30 -3.43
CA PHE A 13 17.40 2.21 -2.88
C PHE A 13 18.54 2.73 -2.00
N GLY A 14 18.68 2.17 -0.80
CA GLY A 14 19.77 2.47 0.11
C GLY A 14 19.40 2.29 1.58
N LYS A 15 20.44 2.17 2.43
CA LYS A 15 20.27 2.02 3.88
C LYS A 15 19.65 3.30 4.47
N GLY A 16 18.56 3.15 5.24
CA GLY A 16 17.91 4.24 5.96
C GLY A 16 16.99 5.12 5.12
N ARG A 17 16.78 4.81 3.83
CA ARG A 17 15.93 5.60 2.93
C ARG A 17 14.44 5.60 3.30
N VAL A 18 14.00 4.74 4.20
CA VAL A 18 12.65 4.79 4.79
C VAL A 18 12.35 6.15 5.46
N LYS A 19 13.37 6.90 5.87
CA LYS A 19 13.23 8.26 6.43
C LYS A 19 12.74 9.28 5.41
N GLU A 20 12.81 8.98 4.13
CA GLU A 20 12.42 9.88 3.05
C GLU A 20 10.89 9.82 2.74
N ILE A 21 10.12 9.04 3.50
CA ILE A 21 8.65 8.94 3.31
C ILE A 21 8.00 10.32 3.30
N LYS A 22 8.45 11.23 4.17
CA LYS A 22 7.93 12.60 4.25
C LYS A 22 8.18 13.40 2.96
N GLU A 23 9.40 13.37 2.48
CA GLU A 23 9.80 14.05 1.25
C GLU A 23 9.10 13.46 0.03
N ILE A 24 9.04 12.12 -0.05
CA ILE A 24 8.35 11.41 -1.13
C ILE A 24 6.85 11.75 -1.13
N ALA A 25 6.20 11.74 0.03
CA ALA A 25 4.78 12.10 0.13
C ALA A 25 4.53 13.55 -0.32
N ARG A 26 5.43 14.48 0.03
CA ARG A 26 5.37 15.87 -0.44
C ARG A 26 5.54 16.01 -1.95
N GLU A 27 6.49 15.27 -2.54
CA GLU A 27 6.67 15.21 -4.00
C GLU A 27 5.40 14.69 -4.70
N LEU A 28 4.66 13.79 -4.06
CA LEU A 28 3.37 13.27 -4.54
C LEU A 28 2.19 14.22 -4.26
N GLY A 29 2.42 15.34 -3.57
CA GLY A 29 1.36 16.29 -3.18
C GLY A 29 0.43 15.78 -2.08
N CYS A 30 0.91 14.88 -1.22
CA CYS A 30 0.10 14.19 -0.21
C CYS A 30 0.55 14.51 1.22
N GLU A 31 -0.39 14.55 2.17
CA GLU A 31 -0.10 14.94 3.56
C GLU A 31 -0.54 13.92 4.61
N ARG A 32 -1.48 13.04 4.32
CA ARG A 32 -2.10 12.12 5.29
C ARG A 32 -1.94 10.69 4.85
N GLY A 33 -1.00 9.97 5.47
CA GLY A 33 -0.68 8.60 5.16
C GLY A 33 -1.35 7.57 6.05
N LEU A 34 -1.66 6.39 5.50
CA LEU A 34 -2.01 5.18 6.21
C LEU A 34 -0.86 4.17 6.10
N LEU A 35 -0.38 3.65 7.23
CA LEU A 35 0.52 2.49 7.23
C LEU A 35 -0.29 1.20 7.19
N VAL A 36 -0.03 0.36 6.18
CA VAL A 36 -0.60 -0.99 6.06
C VAL A 36 0.50 -2.02 6.27
N ALA A 37 0.31 -2.92 7.22
CA ALA A 37 1.29 -3.96 7.56
C ALA A 37 0.62 -5.16 8.23
N GLY A 38 1.30 -6.30 8.28
CA GLY A 38 0.84 -7.44 9.07
C GLY A 38 1.13 -7.28 10.58
N PRO A 39 0.46 -8.08 11.46
CA PRO A 39 0.58 -7.96 12.91
C PRO A 39 2.02 -8.10 13.44
N PHE A 40 2.87 -8.86 12.76
CA PHE A 40 4.28 -9.04 13.12
C PHE A 40 5.03 -7.71 13.18
N PHE A 41 4.77 -6.79 12.25
CA PHE A 41 5.50 -5.52 12.16
C PHE A 41 5.16 -4.56 13.31
N PHE A 42 3.94 -4.63 13.83
CA PHE A 42 3.53 -3.90 15.04
C PHE A 42 4.15 -4.53 16.29
N LYS A 43 4.09 -5.86 16.43
CA LYS A 43 4.69 -6.57 17.57
C LYS A 43 6.20 -6.41 17.66
N SER A 44 6.89 -6.29 16.54
CA SER A 44 8.35 -6.10 16.48
C SER A 44 8.80 -4.66 16.69
N GLY A 45 7.89 -3.69 16.72
CA GLY A 45 8.18 -2.25 16.81
C GLY A 45 8.66 -1.63 15.49
N LEU A 46 8.68 -2.38 14.38
CA LEU A 46 9.13 -1.85 13.09
C LEU A 46 8.09 -0.88 12.48
N ALA A 47 6.80 -1.17 12.66
CA ALA A 47 5.72 -0.28 12.22
C ALA A 47 5.81 1.09 12.92
N GLU A 48 5.98 1.10 14.25
CA GLU A 48 6.13 2.31 15.04
C GLU A 48 7.37 3.11 14.62
N LYS A 49 8.46 2.42 14.28
CA LYS A 49 9.66 3.07 13.77
C LYS A 49 9.39 3.77 12.43
N VAL A 50 8.70 3.12 11.50
CA VAL A 50 8.32 3.73 10.21
C VAL A 50 7.38 4.92 10.41
N ILE A 51 6.39 4.80 11.29
CA ILE A 51 5.50 5.90 11.65
C ILE A 51 6.29 7.09 12.19
N LYS A 52 7.20 6.86 13.13
CA LYS A 52 8.05 7.91 13.72
C LYS A 52 8.94 8.59 12.68
N GLU A 53 9.57 7.81 11.81
CA GLU A 53 10.46 8.33 10.75
C GLU A 53 9.68 9.13 9.69
N SER A 54 8.36 8.95 9.58
CA SER A 54 7.51 9.75 8.68
C SER A 54 7.26 11.17 9.17
N GLU A 55 7.70 11.51 10.39
CA GLU A 55 7.56 12.83 10.99
C GLU A 55 6.13 13.41 10.91
N GLY A 56 5.13 12.57 11.22
CA GLY A 56 3.72 12.95 11.27
C GLY A 56 2.97 12.83 9.94
N MET A 57 3.62 12.38 8.87
CA MET A 57 2.93 12.12 7.60
C MET A 57 2.00 10.91 7.69
N ILE A 58 2.39 9.86 8.42
CA ILE A 58 1.52 8.71 8.69
C ILE A 58 0.65 9.03 9.91
N VAL A 59 -0.66 9.15 9.70
CA VAL A 59 -1.65 9.58 10.71
C VAL A 59 -2.55 8.44 11.19
N ALA A 60 -2.49 7.28 10.54
CA ALA A 60 -3.25 6.09 10.89
C ALA A 60 -2.50 4.82 10.48
N SER A 61 -2.94 3.68 11.01
CA SER A 61 -2.40 2.37 10.64
C SER A 61 -3.51 1.33 10.49
N PHE A 62 -3.27 0.36 9.62
CA PHE A 62 -4.07 -0.85 9.45
C PHE A 62 -3.15 -2.06 9.62
N GLY A 63 -3.34 -2.81 10.71
CA GLY A 63 -2.41 -3.85 11.17
C GLY A 63 -2.92 -5.28 11.00
N ASP A 64 -4.14 -5.46 10.52
CA ASP A 64 -4.83 -6.77 10.49
C ASP A 64 -4.69 -7.47 9.13
N VAL A 65 -3.57 -7.28 8.45
CA VAL A 65 -3.32 -7.96 7.17
C VAL A 65 -2.81 -9.37 7.44
N SER A 66 -3.60 -10.35 7.03
CA SER A 66 -3.24 -11.77 7.08
C SER A 66 -2.33 -12.19 5.91
N PRO A 67 -1.65 -13.35 5.99
CA PRO A 67 -1.06 -13.98 4.82
C PRO A 67 -2.15 -14.30 3.78
N ASN A 68 -1.96 -13.86 2.53
CA ASN A 68 -2.96 -13.93 1.45
C ASN A 68 -4.27 -13.22 1.84
N PRO A 69 -4.26 -11.88 1.87
CA PRO A 69 -5.41 -11.09 2.32
C PRO A 69 -6.64 -11.38 1.47
N ASP A 70 -7.79 -11.42 2.12
CA ASP A 70 -9.06 -11.61 1.46
C ASP A 70 -9.73 -10.27 1.10
N VAL A 71 -10.84 -10.37 0.38
CA VAL A 71 -11.61 -9.19 -0.06
C VAL A 71 -12.20 -8.41 1.12
N VAL A 72 -12.47 -9.07 2.27
CA VAL A 72 -13.04 -8.42 3.46
C VAL A 72 -11.98 -7.53 4.12
N GLU A 73 -10.75 -8.02 4.23
CA GLU A 73 -9.61 -7.25 4.76
C GLU A 73 -9.30 -6.03 3.89
N VAL A 74 -9.35 -6.20 2.56
CA VAL A 74 -9.14 -5.09 1.61
C VAL A 74 -10.23 -4.03 1.76
N ASP A 75 -11.50 -4.43 1.84
CA ASP A 75 -12.62 -3.50 2.02
C ASP A 75 -12.55 -2.78 3.37
N ALA A 76 -12.15 -3.48 4.44
CA ALA A 76 -11.93 -2.88 5.76
C ALA A 76 -10.79 -1.83 5.70
N CYS A 77 -9.70 -2.13 5.02
CA CYS A 77 -8.60 -1.19 4.82
C CYS A 77 -9.06 0.04 4.01
N ALA A 78 -9.80 -0.16 2.92
CA ALA A 78 -10.37 0.92 2.11
C ALA A 78 -11.32 1.80 2.91
N GLU A 79 -12.09 1.24 3.83
CA GLU A 79 -12.99 1.99 4.71
C GLU A 79 -12.19 2.86 5.70
N VAL A 80 -11.11 2.36 6.28
CA VAL A 80 -10.20 3.17 7.11
C VAL A 80 -9.63 4.34 6.32
N ILE A 81 -9.24 4.12 5.06
CA ILE A 81 -8.74 5.18 4.16
C ILE A 81 -9.79 6.29 4.03
N ARG A 82 -11.05 5.95 3.76
CA ARG A 82 -12.16 6.91 3.60
C ARG A 82 -12.44 7.68 4.90
N GLN A 83 -12.64 6.96 6.00
CA GLN A 83 -12.99 7.55 7.30
C GLN A 83 -11.93 8.49 7.84
N LYS A 84 -10.65 8.22 7.56
CA LYS A 84 -9.52 9.02 8.04
C LYS A 84 -9.07 10.08 7.03
N ASN A 85 -9.74 10.20 5.88
CA ASN A 85 -9.35 11.11 4.79
C ASN A 85 -7.87 10.96 4.43
N ILE A 86 -7.46 9.73 4.16
CA ILE A 86 -6.08 9.39 3.80
C ILE A 86 -5.78 9.82 2.37
N GLY A 87 -4.62 10.43 2.16
CA GLY A 87 -4.16 10.92 0.86
C GLY A 87 -3.12 10.01 0.19
N PHE A 88 -2.44 9.13 0.94
CA PHE A 88 -1.51 8.14 0.39
C PHE A 88 -1.40 6.93 1.31
N VAL A 89 -0.92 5.81 0.79
CA VAL A 89 -0.75 4.57 1.55
C VAL A 89 0.72 4.18 1.59
N VAL A 90 1.21 3.74 2.75
CA VAL A 90 2.53 3.13 2.93
C VAL A 90 2.32 1.65 3.24
N ALA A 91 2.84 0.77 2.38
CA ALA A 91 2.77 -0.68 2.59
C ALA A 91 4.11 -1.19 3.14
N LEU A 92 4.11 -1.75 4.36
CA LEU A 92 5.30 -2.31 5.00
C LEU A 92 5.20 -3.82 5.09
N GLY A 93 6.12 -4.54 4.43
CA GLY A 93 6.18 -6.00 4.53
C GLY A 93 6.56 -6.70 3.24
N GLY A 94 6.04 -7.91 3.09
CA GLY A 94 6.15 -8.71 1.86
C GLY A 94 4.96 -8.49 0.92
N GLY A 95 4.63 -9.51 0.12
CA GLY A 95 3.55 -9.43 -0.87
C GLY A 95 2.18 -9.12 -0.26
N SER A 96 1.80 -9.80 0.83
CA SER A 96 0.45 -9.67 1.41
C SER A 96 0.08 -8.24 1.83
N PRO A 97 0.89 -7.50 2.63
CA PRO A 97 0.60 -6.11 2.94
C PRO A 97 0.59 -5.21 1.71
N MET A 98 1.46 -5.47 0.74
CA MET A 98 1.50 -4.69 -0.50
C MET A 98 0.27 -4.92 -1.36
N ASP A 99 -0.18 -6.16 -1.49
CA ASP A 99 -1.35 -6.52 -2.27
C ASP A 99 -2.63 -5.97 -1.64
N CYS A 100 -2.78 -6.08 -0.31
CA CYS A 100 -3.88 -5.44 0.42
C CYS A 100 -3.87 -3.92 0.21
N ALA A 101 -2.73 -3.27 0.39
CA ALA A 101 -2.59 -1.82 0.26
C ALA A 101 -2.89 -1.33 -1.17
N LYS A 102 -2.39 -2.03 -2.20
CA LYS A 102 -2.66 -1.70 -3.61
C LYS A 102 -4.15 -1.79 -3.92
N ALA A 103 -4.78 -2.90 -3.55
CA ALA A 103 -6.19 -3.12 -3.79
C ALA A 103 -7.06 -2.09 -3.05
N ALA A 104 -6.79 -1.84 -1.77
CA ALA A 104 -7.49 -0.84 -0.98
C ALA A 104 -7.32 0.59 -1.53
N ALA A 105 -6.09 0.99 -1.88
CA ALA A 105 -5.80 2.30 -2.47
C ALA A 105 -6.52 2.51 -3.80
N SER A 106 -6.72 1.42 -4.58
CA SER A 106 -7.37 1.47 -5.87
C SER A 106 -8.89 1.70 -5.78
N VAL A 107 -9.56 1.19 -4.73
CA VAL A 107 -11.02 1.33 -4.57
C VAL A 107 -11.42 2.40 -3.56
N ALA A 108 -10.47 2.94 -2.80
CA ALA A 108 -10.76 3.87 -1.70
C ALA A 108 -11.45 5.17 -2.16
N LEU A 109 -11.20 5.62 -3.39
CA LEU A 109 -11.82 6.82 -3.97
C LEU A 109 -13.22 6.55 -4.56
N THR A 110 -13.69 5.32 -4.51
CA THR A 110 -15.03 4.92 -4.89
C THR A 110 -15.82 4.47 -3.66
N SER A 111 -17.12 4.22 -3.82
CA SER A 111 -17.95 3.54 -2.81
C SER A 111 -18.00 2.03 -3.00
N ASP A 112 -17.27 1.50 -3.98
CA ASP A 112 -17.31 0.09 -4.34
C ASP A 112 -16.51 -0.79 -3.37
N SER A 113 -16.93 -2.05 -3.25
CA SER A 113 -16.11 -3.14 -2.70
C SER A 113 -15.13 -3.64 -3.78
N ILE A 114 -13.96 -4.12 -3.34
CA ILE A 114 -12.99 -4.76 -4.24
C ILE A 114 -13.59 -5.98 -4.95
N ARG A 115 -14.63 -6.63 -4.39
CA ARG A 115 -15.37 -7.75 -5.01
C ARG A 115 -15.90 -7.43 -6.40
N LYS A 116 -16.24 -6.17 -6.67
CA LYS A 116 -16.70 -5.74 -7.98
C LYS A 116 -15.67 -5.97 -9.07
N TYR A 117 -14.39 -5.94 -8.68
CA TYR A 117 -13.25 -5.99 -9.61
C TYR A 117 -12.52 -7.33 -9.55
N HIS A 118 -12.50 -7.99 -8.39
CA HIS A 118 -11.75 -9.22 -8.17
C HIS A 118 -12.33 -10.38 -8.99
N GLY A 119 -11.55 -10.91 -9.96
CA GLY A 119 -11.94 -12.06 -10.78
C GLY A 119 -13.11 -11.83 -11.72
N THR A 120 -13.59 -10.60 -11.91
CA THR A 120 -14.82 -10.31 -12.68
C THR A 120 -14.55 -9.83 -14.10
N GLY A 121 -13.32 -9.44 -14.44
CA GLY A 121 -12.99 -8.80 -15.71
C GLY A 121 -13.40 -7.32 -15.80
N VAL A 122 -14.00 -6.76 -14.74
CA VAL A 122 -14.27 -5.31 -14.65
C VAL A 122 -12.97 -4.56 -14.46
N ALA A 123 -12.76 -3.50 -15.24
CA ALA A 123 -11.56 -2.68 -15.14
C ALA A 123 -11.50 -1.95 -13.79
N MET A 124 -10.31 -1.91 -13.19
CA MET A 124 -10.06 -1.14 -11.97
C MET A 124 -10.29 0.35 -12.21
N PRO A 125 -10.64 1.13 -11.15
CA PRO A 125 -10.76 2.57 -11.26
C PRO A 125 -9.46 3.22 -11.75
N GLU A 126 -9.56 4.19 -12.66
CA GLU A 126 -8.39 4.93 -13.15
C GLU A 126 -7.73 5.77 -12.06
N LYS A 127 -8.55 6.37 -11.19
CA LYS A 127 -8.07 7.19 -10.06
C LYS A 127 -7.86 6.31 -8.85
N HIS A 128 -6.66 6.38 -8.29
CA HIS A 128 -6.28 5.66 -7.09
C HIS A 128 -5.39 6.55 -6.20
N LEU A 129 -5.24 6.18 -4.94
CA LEU A 129 -4.29 6.86 -4.05
C LEU A 129 -2.84 6.47 -4.38
N PRO A 130 -1.88 7.40 -4.22
CA PRO A 130 -0.47 7.07 -4.29
C PRO A 130 -0.08 6.04 -3.23
N LEU A 131 0.86 5.16 -3.60
CA LEU A 131 1.37 4.10 -2.72
C LEU A 131 2.90 4.16 -2.64
N ILE A 132 3.42 4.10 -1.43
CA ILE A 132 4.84 3.95 -1.11
C ILE A 132 5.05 2.53 -0.58
N ALA A 133 5.75 1.68 -1.32
CA ALA A 133 6.08 0.33 -0.89
C ALA A 133 7.41 0.31 -0.13
N VAL A 134 7.40 -0.33 1.05
CA VAL A 134 8.59 -0.56 1.90
C VAL A 134 8.78 -2.07 2.05
N PRO A 135 9.43 -2.73 1.09
CA PRO A 135 9.59 -4.18 1.08
C PRO A 135 10.53 -4.65 2.19
N THR A 136 10.18 -5.75 2.83
CA THR A 136 10.99 -6.45 3.84
C THR A 136 11.47 -7.82 3.37
N THR A 137 10.98 -8.28 2.22
CA THR A 137 11.35 -9.55 1.59
C THR A 137 11.77 -9.31 0.15
N ALA A 138 12.79 -10.02 -0.32
CA ALA A 138 13.15 -10.07 -1.72
C ALA A 138 12.54 -11.31 -2.36
N GLY A 139 11.79 -11.16 -3.46
CA GLY A 139 11.26 -12.30 -4.21
C GLY A 139 9.87 -12.12 -4.79
N THR A 140 8.93 -11.48 -4.09
CA THR A 140 7.55 -11.34 -4.58
C THR A 140 7.42 -10.36 -5.75
N GLY A 141 8.28 -9.32 -5.79
CA GLY A 141 8.19 -8.24 -6.78
C GLY A 141 6.93 -7.39 -6.66
N SER A 142 6.14 -7.58 -5.60
CA SER A 142 4.88 -6.84 -5.44
C SER A 142 5.10 -5.32 -5.34
N GLU A 143 6.25 -4.89 -4.86
CA GLU A 143 6.67 -3.48 -4.78
C GLU A 143 6.80 -2.78 -6.14
N VAL A 144 6.96 -3.54 -7.21
CA VAL A 144 7.19 -3.01 -8.57
C VAL A 144 6.14 -3.47 -9.58
N THR A 145 5.10 -4.19 -9.16
CA THR A 145 4.03 -4.67 -10.04
C THR A 145 2.72 -3.92 -9.80
N CYS A 146 1.88 -3.84 -10.82
CA CYS A 146 0.51 -3.32 -10.73
C CYS A 146 -0.52 -4.39 -10.32
N VAL A 147 -0.07 -5.62 -10.03
CA VAL A 147 -0.94 -6.75 -9.69
C VAL A 147 -1.10 -6.86 -8.17
N SER A 148 -2.27 -7.31 -7.75
CA SER A 148 -2.60 -7.64 -6.37
C SER A 148 -3.22 -9.04 -6.34
N VAL A 149 -2.70 -9.92 -5.49
CA VAL A 149 -3.20 -11.29 -5.32
C VAL A 149 -4.02 -11.37 -4.04
N LEU A 150 -5.29 -11.71 -4.19
CA LEU A 150 -6.27 -11.81 -3.10
C LEU A 150 -6.88 -13.22 -3.08
N SER A 151 -7.34 -13.68 -1.94
CA SER A 151 -8.09 -14.93 -1.75
C SER A 151 -9.59 -14.71 -1.57
#